data_7e235e3e9c16e6589d91047708e1af98
#
_entry.id   7e235e3e9c16e6589d91047708e1af98
#
_cell.length_a   1.000
_cell.length_b   1.000
_cell.length_c   1.000
_cell.angle_alpha   90.00
_cell.angle_beta   90.00
_cell.angle_gamma   90.00
#
_symmetry.space_group_name_H-M   'P 1'
#
loop_
_entity.id
_entity.type
_entity.pdbx_description
1 polymer ?
#
loop_
_entity_poly.entity_id
_entity_poly.type
_entity_poly.pdbx_seq_one_letter_code
_entity_poly.pdbx_strand_id
1 'polypeptide(L)'
;DIFAADGTKLVDAGAKLATSSATNASGFTWFDVDVPIRGEYYIDPAGPRSISRENSGRYRIVEVKAPAGYLLDSTPVNVEFTYEGQQTAWQIVDGTNTNLRTTVNISKQDVTNGKELPGAKLEIHDADGKLIEGWTSAKTPHTVRGLELDKEYTLIEKRAPEAYAEAENIVFKLVQVGNEQENEVHVKTGGTWEKLDDTTVVMQDAPVLDIDKVDAGGTLLPGATLTIRNEDKNVIDTWVTDSNTHHVPILEDGIHLSDGKTEHIYTLTEDAAPAGYEVASSVQFKVKLVDETVCLYLRTDEKADWERADKRLITMVDKATPHHEDTPEPTPAPTPAPTPAPTPVQTPAPTSTPAPQLTIPQTGDTFPVALLVVVVFGSIAAIGVLTYKRRKSEADTEEDDQ
;
A
#
# COMPACT_ATOMS: atom_id res chain seq x y z
N ASP A 1 21.46 -27.79 1.37
CA ASP A 1 22.78 -28.46 1.29
C ASP A 1 22.92 -29.51 2.39
N ILE A 2 23.71 -30.57 2.15
CA ILE A 2 24.09 -31.55 3.15
C ILE A 2 25.57 -31.36 3.51
N PHE A 3 25.87 -31.41 4.79
CA PHE A 3 27.21 -31.19 5.32
C PHE A 3 27.65 -32.36 6.20
N ALA A 4 28.95 -32.67 6.20
CA ALA A 4 29.51 -33.57 7.18
C ALA A 4 29.43 -32.96 8.58
N ALA A 5 29.05 -33.77 9.55
CA ALA A 5 29.16 -33.39 10.96
C ALA A 5 30.61 -33.50 11.45
N ASP A 6 30.88 -32.97 12.64
CA ASP A 6 32.23 -33.01 13.22
C ASP A 6 32.77 -34.43 13.34
N GLY A 7 34.06 -34.59 13.04
CA GLY A 7 34.82 -35.82 13.30
C GLY A 7 34.86 -36.84 12.17
N THR A 8 34.33 -36.54 10.99
CA THR A 8 34.60 -37.40 9.83
C THR A 8 35.95 -37.07 9.22
N LYS A 9 36.81 -38.06 9.06
CA LYS A 9 38.15 -37.85 8.44
C LYS A 9 38.13 -37.86 6.91
N LEU A 10 36.99 -38.21 6.29
CA LEU A 10 36.81 -38.24 4.84
C LEU A 10 36.59 -36.85 4.24
N VAL A 11 35.92 -36.03 4.99
CA VAL A 11 35.65 -34.62 4.66
C VAL A 11 35.81 -33.76 5.90
N ASP A 12 36.26 -32.53 5.72
CA ASP A 12 36.40 -31.59 6.83
C ASP A 12 35.03 -31.35 7.48
N ALA A 13 35.01 -31.21 8.78
CA ALA A 13 33.80 -30.87 9.53
C ALA A 13 33.16 -29.60 8.94
N GLY A 14 31.87 -29.66 8.64
CA GLY A 14 31.16 -28.56 8.00
C GLY A 14 31.38 -28.44 6.49
N ALA A 15 32.15 -29.32 5.84
CA ALA A 15 32.30 -29.35 4.40
C ALA A 15 30.94 -29.67 3.74
N LYS A 16 30.61 -28.89 2.72
CA LYS A 16 29.43 -29.14 1.90
C LYS A 16 29.65 -30.38 1.01
N LEU A 17 28.76 -31.37 1.12
CA LEU A 17 28.82 -32.60 0.35
C LEU A 17 27.97 -32.54 -0.92
N ALA A 18 26.77 -32.00 -0.83
CA ALA A 18 25.86 -31.89 -1.96
C ALA A 18 24.87 -30.72 -1.77
N THR A 19 24.29 -30.33 -2.89
CA THR A 19 23.15 -29.39 -2.94
C THR A 19 22.01 -30.12 -3.64
N SER A 20 20.82 -30.16 -3.02
CA SER A 20 19.63 -30.69 -3.68
C SER A 20 19.15 -29.73 -4.77
N SER A 21 18.31 -30.23 -5.68
CA SER A 21 17.42 -29.36 -6.46
C SER A 21 16.48 -28.58 -5.54
N ALA A 22 15.81 -27.54 -6.08
CA ALA A 22 14.74 -26.89 -5.36
C ALA A 22 13.63 -27.91 -4.99
N THR A 23 12.93 -27.66 -3.88
CA THR A 23 11.76 -28.46 -3.48
C THR A 23 10.69 -28.43 -4.58
N ASN A 24 10.01 -29.55 -4.79
CA ASN A 24 8.87 -29.63 -5.69
C ASN A 24 7.63 -28.90 -5.13
N ALA A 25 6.53 -28.90 -5.86
CA ALA A 25 5.27 -28.25 -5.44
C ALA A 25 4.68 -28.80 -4.13
N SER A 26 5.08 -30.02 -3.72
CA SER A 26 4.68 -30.64 -2.43
C SER A 26 5.70 -30.37 -1.33
N GLY A 27 6.74 -29.57 -1.58
CA GLY A 27 7.77 -29.21 -0.61
C GLY A 27 8.86 -30.27 -0.42
N PHE A 28 8.96 -31.29 -1.31
CA PHE A 28 9.96 -32.33 -1.20
C PHE A 28 11.16 -32.08 -2.09
N THR A 29 12.34 -32.43 -1.57
CA THR A 29 13.57 -32.60 -2.32
C THR A 29 14.33 -33.81 -1.78
N TRP A 30 15.34 -34.26 -2.51
CA TRP A 30 16.19 -35.36 -2.07
C TRP A 30 17.64 -35.09 -2.47
N PHE A 31 18.55 -35.79 -1.80
CA PHE A 31 19.96 -35.81 -2.13
C PHE A 31 20.30 -37.22 -2.64
N ASP A 32 21.02 -37.27 -3.74
CA ASP A 32 21.64 -38.48 -4.25
C ASP A 32 23.16 -38.32 -4.05
N VAL A 33 23.65 -38.86 -2.94
CA VAL A 33 25.04 -38.66 -2.53
C VAL A 33 25.54 -39.88 -1.75
N ASP A 34 26.72 -40.32 -2.10
CA ASP A 34 27.42 -41.39 -1.38
C ASP A 34 28.05 -40.80 -0.13
N VAL A 35 27.58 -41.25 1.05
CA VAL A 35 28.07 -40.81 2.35
C VAL A 35 28.44 -41.98 3.23
N PRO A 36 29.50 -41.91 4.06
CA PRO A 36 29.80 -42.94 5.06
C PRO A 36 28.69 -43.06 6.10
N ILE A 37 28.29 -44.28 6.39
CA ILE A 37 27.28 -44.59 7.41
C ILE A 37 27.93 -44.91 8.76
N ARG A 38 27.19 -44.70 9.85
CA ARG A 38 27.67 -44.98 11.20
C ARG A 38 27.98 -46.48 11.38
N GLY A 39 29.17 -46.78 11.89
CA GLY A 39 29.64 -48.13 12.13
C GLY A 39 30.38 -48.77 10.95
N GLU A 40 30.42 -48.13 9.81
CA GLU A 40 31.21 -48.59 8.67
C GLU A 40 32.70 -48.31 8.90
N TYR A 41 33.55 -49.27 8.59
CA TYR A 41 34.98 -49.14 8.67
C TYR A 41 35.50 -48.77 7.27
N TYR A 42 35.76 -47.51 7.01
CA TYR A 42 36.30 -47.05 5.75
C TYR A 42 37.85 -47.10 5.77
N ILE A 43 38.42 -47.87 4.93
CA ILE A 43 39.85 -47.88 4.69
C ILE A 43 40.10 -47.05 3.45
N ASP A 44 40.69 -45.87 3.62
CA ASP A 44 41.14 -45.02 2.47
C ASP A 44 42.22 -45.78 1.72
N PRO A 45 42.02 -46.07 0.39
CA PRO A 45 43.03 -46.74 -0.41
C PRO A 45 44.35 -45.93 -0.55
N ALA A 46 44.33 -44.62 -0.24
CA ALA A 46 45.50 -43.72 -0.29
C ALA A 46 46.27 -43.62 1.04
N GLY A 47 45.86 -44.34 2.12
CA GLY A 47 46.53 -44.36 3.40
C GLY A 47 45.61 -44.72 4.59
N PRO A 48 46.15 -44.88 5.79
CA PRO A 48 45.41 -45.36 6.95
C PRO A 48 44.53 -44.20 7.53
N ARG A 49 43.49 -43.85 6.89
CA ARG A 49 42.44 -43.01 7.45
C ARG A 49 41.36 -43.87 8.04
N SER A 50 41.31 -43.99 9.34
CA SER A 50 40.23 -44.64 10.06
C SER A 50 39.22 -43.56 10.47
N ILE A 51 37.96 -43.69 10.07
CA ILE A 51 36.88 -42.91 10.62
C ILE A 51 36.54 -43.46 12.01
N SER A 52 36.48 -42.58 12.99
CA SER A 52 35.98 -42.99 14.31
C SER A 52 34.53 -43.44 14.20
N ARG A 53 34.19 -44.64 14.74
CA ARG A 53 32.82 -45.14 14.75
C ARG A 53 31.82 -44.19 15.38
N GLU A 54 32.27 -43.33 16.28
CA GLU A 54 31.40 -42.38 17.00
C GLU A 54 30.94 -41.19 16.13
N ASN A 55 31.69 -40.87 15.10
CA ASN A 55 31.44 -39.66 14.29
C ASN A 55 31.07 -39.96 12.82
N SER A 56 31.16 -41.22 12.38
CA SER A 56 30.72 -41.59 11.04
C SER A 56 29.18 -41.63 10.96
N GLY A 57 28.62 -41.23 9.83
CA GLY A 57 27.19 -41.30 9.57
C GLY A 57 26.37 -40.14 10.10
N ARG A 58 27.02 -39.11 10.67
CA ARG A 58 26.33 -37.90 11.13
C ARG A 58 26.46 -36.77 10.13
N TYR A 59 25.33 -36.22 9.74
CA TYR A 59 25.23 -35.16 8.74
C TYR A 59 24.23 -34.12 9.20
N ARG A 60 24.26 -32.96 8.58
CA ARG A 60 23.26 -31.92 8.77
C ARG A 60 22.78 -31.43 7.42
N ILE A 61 21.48 -31.24 7.32
CA ILE A 61 20.84 -30.60 6.19
C ILE A 61 20.54 -29.17 6.57
N VAL A 62 20.92 -28.21 5.73
CA VAL A 62 20.71 -26.79 5.96
C VAL A 62 20.01 -26.20 4.76
N GLU A 63 18.96 -25.46 4.99
CA GLU A 63 18.36 -24.64 3.96
C GLU A 63 19.27 -23.47 3.65
N VAL A 64 19.59 -23.24 2.37
CA VAL A 64 20.46 -22.15 1.91
C VAL A 64 19.70 -21.08 1.13
N LYS A 65 18.45 -21.36 0.79
CA LYS A 65 17.56 -20.42 0.11
C LYS A 65 16.10 -20.79 0.37
N ALA A 66 15.36 -19.86 0.94
CA ALA A 66 13.91 -20.00 1.11
C ALA A 66 13.16 -19.78 -0.22
N PRO A 67 11.92 -20.28 -0.35
CA PRO A 67 11.02 -19.89 -1.43
C PRO A 67 10.68 -18.39 -1.37
N ALA A 68 10.25 -17.84 -2.50
CA ALA A 68 9.77 -16.46 -2.56
C ALA A 68 8.62 -16.21 -1.55
N GLY A 69 8.70 -15.13 -0.79
CA GLY A 69 7.72 -14.77 0.24
C GLY A 69 7.85 -15.53 1.56
N TYR A 70 8.94 -16.27 1.75
CA TYR A 70 9.24 -16.98 3.00
C TYR A 70 10.59 -16.56 3.56
N LEU A 71 10.73 -16.72 4.86
CA LEU A 71 11.96 -16.50 5.60
C LEU A 71 12.83 -17.75 5.54
N LEU A 72 14.14 -17.56 5.38
CA LEU A 72 15.10 -18.64 5.41
C LEU A 72 15.23 -19.19 6.83
N ASP A 73 15.03 -20.48 6.99
CA ASP A 73 15.39 -21.19 8.21
C ASP A 73 16.66 -22.01 7.98
N SER A 74 17.77 -21.45 8.34
CA SER A 74 19.07 -22.12 8.24
C SER A 74 19.41 -23.01 9.44
N THR A 75 18.44 -23.28 10.31
CA THR A 75 18.58 -24.21 11.43
C THR A 75 18.94 -25.61 10.90
N PRO A 76 20.08 -26.17 11.31
CA PRO A 76 20.50 -27.46 10.79
C PRO A 76 19.57 -28.59 11.25
N VAL A 77 19.09 -29.38 10.31
CA VAL A 77 18.42 -30.67 10.59
C VAL A 77 19.49 -31.75 10.65
N ASN A 78 19.75 -32.31 11.83
CA ASN A 78 20.73 -33.37 12.02
C ASN A 78 20.14 -34.70 11.56
N VAL A 79 20.91 -35.42 10.75
CA VAL A 79 20.55 -36.76 10.25
C VAL A 79 21.68 -37.72 10.53
N GLU A 80 21.33 -38.96 10.80
CA GLU A 80 22.28 -40.02 11.12
C GLU A 80 21.95 -41.26 10.33
N PHE A 81 22.96 -41.85 9.64
CA PHE A 81 22.86 -43.11 8.98
C PHE A 81 23.61 -44.16 9.81
N THR A 82 22.94 -45.31 10.08
CA THR A 82 23.51 -46.43 10.83
C THR A 82 23.58 -47.64 9.95
N TYR A 83 24.64 -48.44 10.12
CA TYR A 83 24.77 -49.71 9.40
C TYR A 83 23.72 -50.74 9.87
N GLU A 84 22.86 -51.14 8.96
CA GLU A 84 21.76 -52.09 9.22
C GLU A 84 22.03 -53.52 8.64
N GLY A 85 23.24 -53.77 8.14
CA GLY A 85 23.66 -55.06 7.58
C GLY A 85 23.93 -54.99 6.07
N GLN A 86 24.62 -56.03 5.55
CA GLN A 86 25.08 -56.05 4.16
C GLN A 86 23.96 -56.18 3.10
N GLN A 87 22.73 -56.43 3.53
CA GLN A 87 21.57 -56.54 2.65
C GLN A 87 20.79 -55.25 2.43
N THR A 88 21.12 -54.21 3.17
CA THR A 88 20.50 -52.88 3.04
C THR A 88 21.24 -52.09 1.97
N ALA A 89 20.72 -52.05 0.73
CA ALA A 89 21.36 -51.41 -0.39
C ALA A 89 21.30 -49.86 -0.28
N TRP A 90 20.34 -49.31 0.46
CA TRP A 90 20.14 -47.88 0.65
C TRP A 90 19.33 -47.61 1.91
N GLN A 91 19.51 -46.45 2.51
CA GLN A 91 18.82 -46.03 3.70
C GLN A 91 18.16 -44.68 3.45
N ILE A 92 16.91 -44.51 3.88
CA ILE A 92 16.19 -43.24 3.82
C ILE A 92 16.17 -42.67 5.22
N VAL A 93 16.56 -41.42 5.32
CA VAL A 93 16.46 -40.62 6.56
C VAL A 93 15.71 -39.37 6.21
N ASP A 94 14.66 -39.11 6.96
CA ASP A 94 13.75 -37.98 6.73
C ASP A 94 14.02 -36.85 7.71
N GLY A 95 13.96 -35.59 7.24
CA GLY A 95 14.05 -34.40 8.07
C GLY A 95 13.05 -33.35 7.60
N THR A 96 12.55 -32.56 8.52
CA THR A 96 11.58 -31.49 8.20
C THR A 96 12.14 -30.14 8.64
N ASN A 97 12.04 -29.15 7.75
CA ASN A 97 12.24 -27.75 8.04
C ASN A 97 10.98 -26.96 7.67
N THR A 98 10.65 -25.90 8.43
CA THR A 98 9.43 -25.11 8.23
C THR A 98 9.79 -23.65 8.13
N ASN A 99 9.43 -23.03 7.01
CA ASN A 99 9.64 -21.61 6.81
C ASN A 99 8.38 -20.81 7.17
N LEU A 100 8.57 -19.72 7.86
CA LEU A 100 7.51 -18.75 8.10
C LEU A 100 7.38 -17.82 6.89
N ARG A 101 6.17 -17.34 6.63
CA ARG A 101 5.95 -16.30 5.62
C ARG A 101 6.43 -14.97 6.14
N THR A 102 6.99 -14.17 5.25
CA THR A 102 7.22 -12.74 5.51
C THR A 102 5.91 -12.07 5.87
N THR A 103 5.98 -11.06 6.73
CA THR A 103 4.79 -10.37 7.24
C THR A 103 5.06 -8.87 7.37
N VAL A 104 4.10 -8.05 6.94
CA VAL A 104 4.05 -6.61 7.18
C VAL A 104 2.63 -6.21 7.55
N ASN A 105 2.50 -5.32 8.53
CA ASN A 105 1.23 -4.71 8.87
C ASN A 105 1.13 -3.34 8.21
N ILE A 106 -0.04 -3.01 7.69
CA ILE A 106 -0.34 -1.71 7.10
C ILE A 106 -1.41 -1.06 7.97
N SER A 107 -1.04 0.03 8.61
CA SER A 107 -1.91 0.85 9.45
C SER A 107 -2.28 2.11 8.67
N LYS A 108 -3.57 2.37 8.53
CA LYS A 108 -4.09 3.60 7.91
C LYS A 108 -4.69 4.47 9.01
N GLN A 109 -4.10 5.64 9.25
CA GLN A 109 -4.43 6.45 10.41
C GLN A 109 -4.85 7.88 10.05
N ASP A 110 -5.66 8.48 10.92
CA ASP A 110 -5.90 9.91 10.96
C ASP A 110 -4.69 10.60 11.63
N VAL A 111 -4.04 11.52 10.93
CA VAL A 111 -2.83 12.21 11.42
C VAL A 111 -3.09 13.02 12.70
N THR A 112 -4.34 13.47 12.94
CA THR A 112 -4.69 14.34 14.08
C THR A 112 -4.85 13.61 15.39
N ASN A 113 -5.06 12.30 15.37
CA ASN A 113 -5.34 11.51 16.57
C ASN A 113 -4.64 10.14 16.60
N GLY A 114 -3.97 9.73 15.51
CA GLY A 114 -3.24 8.46 15.41
C GLY A 114 -4.13 7.21 15.38
N LYS A 115 -5.44 7.35 15.20
CA LYS A 115 -6.36 6.22 15.16
C LYS A 115 -6.50 5.65 13.76
N GLU A 116 -6.78 4.35 13.70
CA GLU A 116 -7.11 3.67 12.46
C GLU A 116 -8.27 4.35 11.74
N LEU A 117 -8.07 4.63 10.48
CA LEU A 117 -8.99 5.35 9.59
C LEU A 117 -9.60 4.37 8.57
N PRO A 118 -10.85 3.92 8.78
CA PRO A 118 -11.51 3.00 7.86
C PRO A 118 -12.04 3.71 6.61
N GLY A 119 -12.09 2.98 5.49
CA GLY A 119 -12.74 3.41 4.25
C GLY A 119 -11.79 3.81 3.13
N ALA A 120 -10.49 3.95 3.39
CA ALA A 120 -9.48 4.16 2.36
C ALA A 120 -9.37 2.95 1.42
N LYS A 121 -9.15 3.20 0.13
CA LYS A 121 -8.81 2.15 -0.84
C LYS A 121 -7.31 2.10 -1.03
N LEU A 122 -6.70 1.04 -0.54
CA LEU A 122 -5.25 0.85 -0.53
C LEU A 122 -4.84 -0.29 -1.46
N GLU A 123 -3.69 -0.13 -2.09
CA GLU A 123 -3.07 -1.13 -2.96
C GLU A 123 -1.57 -1.22 -2.69
N ILE A 124 -1.02 -2.44 -2.79
CA ILE A 124 0.43 -2.67 -2.84
C ILE A 124 0.79 -3.10 -4.26
N HIS A 125 1.77 -2.44 -4.82
CA HIS A 125 2.34 -2.72 -6.13
C HIS A 125 3.80 -3.12 -5.99
N ASP A 126 4.29 -4.00 -6.88
CA ASP A 126 5.72 -4.28 -7.00
C ASP A 126 6.45 -3.17 -7.78
N ALA A 127 7.77 -3.32 -7.93
CA ALA A 127 8.61 -2.35 -8.64
C ALA A 127 8.26 -2.18 -10.14
N ASP A 128 7.61 -3.18 -10.74
CA ASP A 128 7.14 -3.14 -12.13
C ASP A 128 5.73 -2.53 -12.25
N GLY A 129 5.14 -2.09 -11.13
CA GLY A 129 3.79 -1.51 -11.05
C GLY A 129 2.66 -2.54 -11.09
N LYS A 130 2.96 -3.83 -10.92
CA LYS A 130 1.95 -4.88 -10.88
C LYS A 130 1.27 -4.88 -9.51
N LEU A 131 -0.06 -4.90 -9.51
CA LEU A 131 -0.85 -5.06 -8.30
C LEU A 131 -0.56 -6.41 -7.62
N ILE A 132 -0.17 -6.37 -6.37
CA ILE A 132 0.05 -7.53 -5.51
C ILE A 132 -1.18 -7.79 -4.65
N GLU A 133 -1.67 -6.76 -3.94
CA GLU A 133 -2.85 -6.86 -3.08
C GLU A 133 -3.58 -5.51 -3.01
N GLY A 134 -4.92 -5.55 -2.90
CA GLY A 134 -5.75 -4.37 -2.71
C GLY A 134 -6.88 -4.63 -1.73
N TRP A 135 -7.15 -3.65 -0.84
CA TRP A 135 -8.18 -3.77 0.21
C TRP A 135 -8.80 -2.41 0.56
N THR A 136 -9.76 -2.47 1.46
CA THR A 136 -10.31 -1.26 2.11
C THR A 136 -9.83 -1.24 3.56
N SER A 137 -9.29 -0.10 4.01
CA SER A 137 -8.86 0.08 5.39
C SER A 137 -10.00 -0.15 6.38
N ALA A 138 -9.66 -0.65 7.56
CA ALA A 138 -10.60 -0.99 8.63
C ALA A 138 -10.18 -0.31 9.94
N LYS A 139 -10.82 -0.67 11.05
CA LYS A 139 -10.48 -0.18 12.40
C LYS A 139 -9.27 -0.89 13.02
N THR A 140 -8.60 -1.71 12.27
CA THR A 140 -7.39 -2.45 12.66
C THR A 140 -6.44 -2.49 11.48
N PRO A 141 -5.11 -2.57 11.72
CA PRO A 141 -4.14 -2.74 10.66
C PRO A 141 -4.43 -3.96 9.79
N HIS A 142 -4.11 -3.86 8.51
CA HIS A 142 -4.18 -4.96 7.56
C HIS A 142 -2.85 -5.69 7.50
N THR A 143 -2.86 -7.03 7.62
CA THR A 143 -1.65 -7.85 7.57
C THR A 143 -1.45 -8.46 6.19
N VAL A 144 -0.37 -8.10 5.53
CA VAL A 144 0.08 -8.64 4.25
C VAL A 144 1.15 -9.71 4.49
N ARG A 145 1.07 -10.84 3.78
CA ARG A 145 1.98 -11.97 3.95
C ARG A 145 2.52 -12.47 2.62
N GLY A 146 3.76 -12.92 2.63
CA GLY A 146 4.35 -13.58 1.48
C GLY A 146 4.95 -12.62 0.46
N LEU A 147 5.26 -11.39 0.85
CA LEU A 147 6.08 -10.50 0.02
C LEU A 147 7.52 -11.00 -0.04
N GLU A 148 8.16 -10.92 -1.19
CA GLU A 148 9.56 -11.33 -1.36
C GLU A 148 10.50 -10.39 -0.61
N LEU A 149 11.54 -10.97 0.01
CA LEU A 149 12.59 -10.20 0.68
C LEU A 149 13.39 -9.37 -0.32
N ASP A 150 13.90 -8.22 0.13
CA ASP A 150 14.76 -7.28 -0.62
C ASP A 150 14.15 -6.72 -1.92
N LYS A 151 12.85 -6.94 -2.14
CA LYS A 151 12.08 -6.32 -3.23
C LYS A 151 11.44 -5.01 -2.77
N GLU A 152 11.44 -4.02 -3.66
CA GLU A 152 10.72 -2.77 -3.42
C GLU A 152 9.23 -2.96 -3.72
N TYR A 153 8.39 -2.46 -2.81
CA TYR A 153 6.94 -2.39 -2.94
C TYR A 153 6.48 -0.96 -2.70
N THR A 154 5.41 -0.57 -3.37
CA THR A 154 4.80 0.74 -3.18
C THR A 154 3.40 0.57 -2.63
N LEU A 155 3.14 1.13 -1.45
CA LEU A 155 1.81 1.29 -0.87
C LEU A 155 1.20 2.56 -1.47
N ILE A 156 0.03 2.42 -2.09
CA ILE A 156 -0.69 3.47 -2.81
C ILE A 156 -2.09 3.60 -2.23
N GLU A 157 -2.49 4.82 -1.91
CA GLU A 157 -3.88 5.12 -1.66
C GLU A 157 -4.55 5.49 -2.98
N LYS A 158 -5.55 4.72 -3.37
CA LYS A 158 -6.35 4.96 -4.60
C LYS A 158 -7.54 5.88 -4.35
N ARG A 159 -7.97 5.97 -3.13
CA ARG A 159 -9.01 6.89 -2.68
C ARG A 159 -8.99 7.02 -1.17
N ALA A 160 -8.87 8.24 -0.68
CA ALA A 160 -9.06 8.55 0.72
C ALA A 160 -10.51 8.36 1.18
N PRO A 161 -10.76 8.20 2.48
CA PRO A 161 -12.09 8.31 3.05
C PRO A 161 -12.70 9.70 2.81
N GLU A 162 -14.03 9.81 2.90
CA GLU A 162 -14.71 11.09 2.76
C GLU A 162 -14.17 12.12 3.76
N ALA A 163 -13.93 13.34 3.30
CA ALA A 163 -13.40 14.46 4.06
C ALA A 163 -11.95 14.29 4.56
N TYR A 164 -11.16 13.49 3.84
CA TYR A 164 -9.71 13.35 4.03
C TYR A 164 -8.96 13.57 2.72
N ALA A 165 -7.74 14.08 2.82
CA ALA A 165 -6.83 14.17 1.68
C ALA A 165 -6.14 12.83 1.44
N GLU A 166 -5.87 12.49 0.17
CA GLU A 166 -5.08 11.31 -0.18
C GLU A 166 -3.64 11.47 0.33
N ALA A 167 -3.13 10.38 0.93
CA ALA A 167 -1.75 10.33 1.39
C ALA A 167 -0.76 10.13 0.24
N GLU A 168 0.48 10.55 0.45
CA GLU A 168 1.59 10.23 -0.44
C GLU A 168 1.90 8.71 -0.41
N ASN A 169 2.40 8.22 -1.55
CA ASN A 169 2.82 6.84 -1.67
C ASN A 169 4.01 6.52 -0.76
N ILE A 170 4.00 5.33 -0.16
CA ILE A 170 5.10 4.85 0.68
C ILE A 170 5.80 3.69 -0.03
N VAL A 171 7.12 3.83 -0.25
CA VAL A 171 7.95 2.76 -0.77
C VAL A 171 8.60 2.02 0.39
N PHE A 172 8.46 0.69 0.41
CA PHE A 172 8.99 -0.15 1.48
C PHE A 172 9.57 -1.46 0.94
N LYS A 173 10.33 -2.14 1.77
CA LYS A 173 10.83 -3.50 1.53
C LYS A 173 10.92 -4.28 2.84
N LEU A 174 10.97 -5.60 2.73
CA LEU A 174 11.20 -6.50 3.85
C LEU A 174 12.62 -7.06 3.78
N VAL A 175 13.28 -7.15 4.92
CA VAL A 175 14.64 -7.66 5.05
C VAL A 175 14.67 -8.71 6.15
N GLN A 176 15.27 -9.87 5.92
CA GLN A 176 15.45 -10.89 6.96
C GLN A 176 16.65 -10.55 7.82
N VAL A 177 16.50 -10.70 9.12
CA VAL A 177 17.59 -10.47 10.11
C VAL A 177 18.29 -11.79 10.41
N GLY A 178 19.52 -11.92 9.94
CA GLY A 178 20.34 -13.09 10.23
C GLY A 178 19.65 -14.42 9.91
N ASN A 179 19.64 -15.35 10.85
CA ASN A 179 19.00 -16.66 10.74
C ASN A 179 17.66 -16.73 11.51
N GLU A 180 17.18 -15.61 12.02
CA GLU A 180 15.91 -15.54 12.74
C GLU A 180 14.76 -15.61 11.74
N GLN A 181 13.71 -16.34 12.10
CA GLN A 181 12.50 -16.40 11.26
C GLN A 181 11.62 -15.17 11.49
N GLU A 182 12.23 -14.01 11.37
CA GLU A 182 11.61 -12.70 11.47
C GLU A 182 12.10 -11.80 10.34
N ASN A 183 11.26 -10.87 9.92
CA ASN A 183 11.67 -9.82 8.98
C ASN A 183 11.51 -8.44 9.61
N GLU A 184 12.42 -7.56 9.22
CA GLU A 184 12.32 -6.14 9.42
C GLU A 184 11.60 -5.50 8.24
N VAL A 185 11.00 -4.33 8.47
CA VAL A 185 10.44 -3.48 7.41
C VAL A 185 11.28 -2.22 7.30
N HIS A 186 11.66 -1.86 6.10
CA HIS A 186 12.38 -0.64 5.79
C HIS A 186 11.53 0.21 4.85
N VAL A 187 11.41 1.51 5.15
CA VAL A 187 10.75 2.50 4.29
C VAL A 187 11.78 3.40 3.62
N LYS A 188 11.45 3.93 2.45
CA LYS A 188 12.33 4.80 1.67
C LYS A 188 11.93 6.26 1.86
N THR A 189 12.75 7.00 2.60
CA THR A 189 12.55 8.43 2.89
C THR A 189 13.67 9.26 2.24
N GLY A 190 13.32 10.20 1.38
CA GLY A 190 14.31 11.06 0.70
C GLY A 190 15.37 10.28 -0.12
N GLY A 191 15.04 9.06 -0.57
CA GLY A 191 15.94 8.18 -1.31
C GLY A 191 16.80 7.25 -0.46
N THR A 192 16.74 7.35 0.86
CA THR A 192 17.44 6.47 1.83
C THR A 192 16.48 5.46 2.45
N TRP A 193 17.02 4.28 2.81
CA TRP A 193 16.25 3.25 3.50
C TRP A 193 16.39 3.42 5.01
N GLU A 194 15.26 3.53 5.68
CA GLU A 194 15.15 3.62 7.13
C GLU A 194 14.42 2.40 7.67
N LYS A 195 15.01 1.74 8.67
CA LYS A 195 14.39 0.62 9.35
C LYS A 195 13.29 1.15 10.27
N LEU A 196 12.12 0.53 10.24
CA LEU A 196 11.06 0.78 11.21
C LEU A 196 11.35 0.04 12.54
N ASP A 197 10.85 0.58 13.63
CA ASP A 197 10.99 -0.03 14.97
C ASP A 197 10.20 -1.34 15.10
N ASP A 198 9.13 -1.49 14.31
CA ASP A 198 8.32 -2.69 14.21
C ASP A 198 8.01 -3.06 12.75
N THR A 199 7.13 -4.01 12.52
CA THR A 199 6.75 -4.46 11.17
C THR A 199 5.52 -3.74 10.61
N THR A 200 5.24 -2.52 11.10
CA THR A 200 4.04 -1.76 10.69
C THR A 200 4.41 -0.54 9.84
N VAL A 201 3.95 -0.51 8.61
CA VAL A 201 3.97 0.69 7.76
C VAL A 201 2.73 1.52 8.07
N VAL A 202 2.94 2.76 8.52
CA VAL A 202 1.85 3.69 8.85
C VAL A 202 1.67 4.68 7.72
N MET A 203 0.47 4.72 7.14
CA MET A 203 0.04 5.72 6.17
C MET A 203 -1.02 6.62 6.82
N GLN A 204 -0.80 7.93 6.80
CA GLN A 204 -1.65 8.88 7.50
C GLN A 204 -2.37 9.80 6.51
N ASP A 205 -3.67 10.03 6.76
CA ASP A 205 -4.44 11.05 6.07
C ASP A 205 -4.69 12.25 6.95
N ALA A 206 -4.68 13.40 6.32
CA ALA A 206 -5.13 14.65 6.93
C ALA A 206 -6.61 14.87 6.68
N PRO A 207 -7.41 15.21 7.70
CA PRO A 207 -8.75 15.70 7.46
C PRO A 207 -8.69 17.01 6.65
N VAL A 208 -9.67 17.23 5.77
CA VAL A 208 -9.75 18.46 4.96
C VAL A 208 -10.79 19.42 5.51
N LEU A 209 -10.52 20.71 5.32
CA LEU A 209 -11.49 21.78 5.38
C LEU A 209 -11.99 22.06 3.97
N ASP A 210 -13.27 21.92 3.75
CA ASP A 210 -13.93 22.19 2.49
C ASP A 210 -14.34 23.66 2.40
N ILE A 211 -14.15 24.27 1.23
CA ILE A 211 -14.52 25.67 1.00
C ILE A 211 -15.27 25.77 -0.33
N ASP A 212 -16.51 26.18 -0.25
CA ASP A 212 -17.38 26.46 -1.38
C ASP A 212 -17.54 27.97 -1.56
N LYS A 213 -17.29 28.45 -2.77
CA LYS A 213 -17.67 29.75 -3.22
C LYS A 213 -18.93 29.63 -4.06
N VAL A 214 -20.02 30.28 -3.64
CA VAL A 214 -21.33 30.11 -4.31
C VAL A 214 -22.00 31.45 -4.59
N ASP A 215 -22.92 31.47 -5.54
CA ASP A 215 -23.87 32.56 -5.73
C ASP A 215 -25.00 32.50 -4.70
N ALA A 216 -25.92 33.47 -4.73
CA ALA A 216 -27.07 33.51 -3.82
C ALA A 216 -28.07 32.36 -4.02
N GLY A 217 -27.96 31.61 -5.11
CA GLY A 217 -28.72 30.40 -5.39
C GLY A 217 -28.06 29.11 -4.88
N GLY A 218 -26.84 29.21 -4.36
CA GLY A 218 -26.06 28.05 -3.88
C GLY A 218 -25.31 27.31 -4.99
N THR A 219 -25.18 27.89 -6.18
CA THR A 219 -24.40 27.32 -7.27
C THR A 219 -22.93 27.71 -7.12
N LEU A 220 -22.01 26.74 -7.28
CA LEU A 220 -20.56 27.02 -7.25
C LEU A 220 -20.19 28.11 -8.26
N LEU A 221 -19.44 29.11 -7.79
CA LEU A 221 -19.12 30.33 -8.51
C LEU A 221 -17.64 30.39 -8.86
N PRO A 222 -17.25 30.14 -10.12
CA PRO A 222 -15.86 30.21 -10.54
C PRO A 222 -15.39 31.66 -10.74
N GLY A 223 -14.06 31.89 -10.61
CA GLY A 223 -13.39 33.12 -10.93
C GLY A 223 -13.20 34.10 -9.77
N ALA A 224 -13.61 33.77 -8.54
CA ALA A 224 -13.23 34.49 -7.35
C ALA A 224 -11.80 34.18 -6.94
N THR A 225 -11.06 35.14 -6.41
CA THR A 225 -9.78 34.89 -5.74
C THR A 225 -9.99 34.86 -4.24
N LEU A 226 -9.77 33.72 -3.62
CA LEU A 226 -9.88 33.53 -2.18
C LEU A 226 -8.51 33.33 -1.55
N THR A 227 -8.35 33.80 -0.31
CA THR A 227 -7.11 33.66 0.44
C THR A 227 -7.41 33.34 1.91
N ILE A 228 -6.71 32.36 2.47
CA ILE A 228 -6.66 32.07 3.90
C ILE A 228 -5.42 32.70 4.48
N ARG A 229 -5.59 33.44 5.59
CA ARG A 229 -4.49 34.02 6.37
C ARG A 229 -4.59 33.62 7.83
N ASN A 230 -3.43 33.39 8.46
CA ASN A 230 -3.35 33.18 9.89
C ASN A 230 -3.43 34.51 10.68
N GLU A 231 -3.30 34.46 12.00
CA GLU A 231 -3.34 35.60 12.94
C GLU A 231 -2.26 36.65 12.64
N ASP A 232 -1.08 36.19 12.17
CA ASP A 232 0.05 37.04 11.79
C ASP A 232 -0.12 37.61 10.37
N LYS A 233 -1.25 37.37 9.71
CA LYS A 233 -1.57 37.74 8.31
C LYS A 233 -0.70 37.04 7.25
N ASN A 234 0.03 35.99 7.63
CA ASN A 234 0.71 35.16 6.65
C ASN A 234 -0.32 34.39 5.82
N VAL A 235 -0.07 34.32 4.53
CA VAL A 235 -0.89 33.55 3.60
C VAL A 235 -0.62 32.07 3.84
N ILE A 236 -1.70 31.33 4.12
CA ILE A 236 -1.69 29.87 4.26
C ILE A 236 -2.00 29.24 2.91
N ASP A 237 -3.06 29.75 2.23
CA ASP A 237 -3.47 29.29 0.93
C ASP A 237 -4.10 30.44 0.13
N THR A 238 -3.97 30.39 -1.21
CA THR A 238 -4.63 31.32 -2.13
C THR A 238 -4.92 30.65 -3.45
N TRP A 239 -6.14 30.77 -3.96
CA TRP A 239 -6.57 30.13 -5.20
C TRP A 239 -7.62 30.94 -5.93
N VAL A 240 -7.85 30.57 -7.19
CA VAL A 240 -8.98 31.07 -7.98
C VAL A 240 -10.03 29.98 -7.99
N THR A 241 -11.27 30.31 -7.60
CA THR A 241 -12.36 29.33 -7.54
C THR A 241 -12.73 28.81 -8.94
N ASP A 242 -13.11 27.56 -8.97
CA ASP A 242 -13.64 26.89 -10.15
C ASP A 242 -15.05 26.29 -9.85
N SER A 243 -15.46 25.28 -10.58
CA SER A 243 -16.76 24.59 -10.36
C SER A 243 -16.67 23.44 -9.36
N ASN A 244 -15.60 23.38 -8.55
CA ASN A 244 -15.38 22.35 -7.54
C ASN A 244 -15.21 22.97 -6.15
N THR A 245 -15.48 22.17 -5.11
CA THR A 245 -15.11 22.47 -3.73
C THR A 245 -13.58 22.53 -3.61
N HIS A 246 -13.06 23.54 -2.95
CA HIS A 246 -11.64 23.63 -2.62
C HIS A 246 -11.35 22.90 -1.30
N HIS A 247 -10.35 22.02 -1.30
CA HIS A 247 -9.99 21.18 -0.17
C HIS A 247 -8.66 21.65 0.43
N VAL A 248 -8.67 22.06 1.70
CA VAL A 248 -7.47 22.50 2.42
C VAL A 248 -7.13 21.48 3.50
N PRO A 249 -5.99 20.78 3.41
CA PRO A 249 -5.59 19.81 4.44
C PRO A 249 -5.33 20.48 5.78
N ILE A 250 -5.76 19.80 6.87
CA ILE A 250 -5.51 20.22 8.24
C ILE A 250 -4.24 19.50 8.70
N LEU A 251 -3.10 20.17 8.57
CA LEU A 251 -1.74 19.66 8.81
C LEU A 251 -0.92 20.67 9.60
N GLU A 252 0.22 20.21 10.12
CA GLU A 252 1.17 21.06 10.86
C GLU A 252 1.67 22.26 10.07
N ASP A 253 1.84 22.15 8.75
CA ASP A 253 2.35 23.24 7.87
C ASP A 253 1.25 24.13 7.28
N GLY A 254 -0.02 23.96 7.68
CA GLY A 254 -1.15 24.69 7.12
C GLY A 254 -2.12 25.17 8.19
N ILE A 255 -3.27 24.53 8.25
CA ILE A 255 -4.29 24.81 9.27
C ILE A 255 -3.99 23.95 10.50
N HIS A 256 -3.59 24.62 11.59
CA HIS A 256 -3.31 23.96 12.87
C HIS A 256 -4.58 23.77 13.69
N LEU A 257 -4.63 22.69 14.44
CA LEU A 257 -5.67 22.47 15.45
C LEU A 257 -5.46 23.41 16.63
N SER A 258 -6.52 24.15 17.00
CA SER A 258 -6.53 24.87 18.27
C SER A 258 -6.65 23.88 19.42
N ASP A 259 -5.76 23.98 20.40
CA ASP A 259 -5.81 23.22 21.64
C ASP A 259 -6.33 24.09 22.81
N GLY A 260 -6.38 23.54 24.02
CA GLY A 260 -6.84 24.31 25.20
C GLY A 260 -5.86 25.41 25.66
N LYS A 261 -4.67 25.52 25.05
CA LYS A 261 -3.61 26.48 25.41
C LYS A 261 -3.36 27.50 24.31
N THR A 262 -3.41 27.07 23.05
CA THR A 262 -3.15 27.90 21.87
C THR A 262 -4.38 27.86 20.97
N GLU A 263 -4.91 29.04 20.66
CA GLU A 263 -5.96 29.17 19.65
C GLU A 263 -5.34 29.64 18.34
N HIS A 264 -5.59 28.89 17.27
CA HIS A 264 -5.19 29.24 15.90
C HIS A 264 -6.43 29.75 15.16
N ILE A 265 -6.44 31.05 14.86
CA ILE A 265 -7.55 31.71 14.20
C ILE A 265 -7.11 32.08 12.77
N TYR A 266 -7.93 31.69 11.82
CA TYR A 266 -7.72 31.96 10.42
C TYR A 266 -8.81 32.88 9.88
N THR A 267 -8.47 33.63 8.85
CA THR A 267 -9.41 34.51 8.14
C THR A 267 -9.44 34.11 6.66
N LEU A 268 -10.60 33.71 6.18
CA LEU A 268 -10.89 33.52 4.77
C LEU A 268 -11.39 34.84 4.19
N THR A 269 -10.72 35.37 3.18
CA THR A 269 -11.07 36.61 2.47
C THR A 269 -11.29 36.35 1.01
N GLU A 270 -12.19 37.07 0.40
CA GLU A 270 -12.28 37.22 -1.04
C GLU A 270 -11.47 38.44 -1.47
N ASP A 271 -10.36 38.23 -2.14
CA ASP A 271 -9.48 39.29 -2.60
C ASP A 271 -9.99 39.91 -3.93
N ALA A 272 -10.73 39.12 -4.72
CA ALA A 272 -11.40 39.57 -5.94
C ALA A 272 -12.65 38.74 -6.22
N ALA A 273 -13.78 39.39 -6.45
CA ALA A 273 -15.02 38.72 -6.88
C ALA A 273 -15.05 38.52 -8.41
N PRO A 274 -15.80 37.54 -8.91
CA PRO A 274 -16.03 37.38 -10.33
C PRO A 274 -16.83 38.58 -10.92
N ALA A 275 -16.71 38.79 -12.22
CA ALA A 275 -17.43 39.86 -12.90
C ALA A 275 -18.95 39.75 -12.67
N GLY A 276 -19.59 40.87 -12.23
CA GLY A 276 -21.01 40.93 -11.96
C GLY A 276 -21.40 40.55 -10.52
N TYR A 277 -20.42 40.37 -9.63
CA TYR A 277 -20.64 40.06 -8.21
C TYR A 277 -19.92 41.05 -7.29
N GLU A 278 -20.43 41.19 -6.08
CA GLU A 278 -19.82 41.99 -5.01
C GLU A 278 -18.90 41.11 -4.19
N VAL A 279 -17.77 41.67 -3.71
CA VAL A 279 -16.86 40.94 -2.81
C VAL A 279 -17.59 40.55 -1.54
N ALA A 280 -17.52 39.28 -1.18
CA ALA A 280 -18.15 38.74 0.04
C ALA A 280 -17.42 39.23 1.30
N SER A 281 -18.14 39.25 2.43
CA SER A 281 -17.55 39.47 3.74
C SER A 281 -16.59 38.35 4.13
N SER A 282 -15.49 38.71 4.80
CA SER A 282 -14.55 37.73 5.34
C SER A 282 -15.21 36.86 6.43
N VAL A 283 -14.71 35.64 6.56
CA VAL A 283 -15.12 34.68 7.59
C VAL A 283 -13.91 34.31 8.42
N GLN A 284 -14.02 34.40 9.75
CA GLN A 284 -13.01 33.86 10.65
C GLN A 284 -13.37 32.44 11.05
N PHE A 285 -12.36 31.58 11.12
CA PHE A 285 -12.55 30.20 11.52
C PHE A 285 -11.39 29.67 12.35
N LYS A 286 -11.67 28.60 13.07
CA LYS A 286 -10.69 27.75 13.77
C LYS A 286 -11.15 26.32 13.77
N VAL A 287 -10.20 25.41 13.88
CA VAL A 287 -10.45 23.97 13.97
C VAL A 287 -9.97 23.44 15.32
N LYS A 288 -10.74 22.55 15.93
CA LYS A 288 -10.44 21.93 17.23
C LYS A 288 -10.70 20.43 17.17
N LEU A 289 -9.89 19.67 17.90
CA LEU A 289 -10.18 18.27 18.15
C LEU A 289 -11.12 18.17 19.37
N VAL A 290 -12.34 17.70 19.16
CA VAL A 290 -13.36 17.51 20.20
C VAL A 290 -13.84 16.07 20.13
N ASP A 291 -13.69 15.33 21.22
CA ASP A 291 -14.03 13.90 21.27
C ASP A 291 -13.44 13.13 20.06
N GLU A 292 -12.15 13.39 19.78
CA GLU A 292 -11.38 12.77 18.69
C GLU A 292 -11.86 13.09 17.27
N THR A 293 -12.76 14.07 17.14
CA THR A 293 -13.27 14.54 15.84
C THR A 293 -12.82 15.97 15.60
N VAL A 294 -12.28 16.24 14.42
CA VAL A 294 -11.94 17.60 14.00
C VAL A 294 -13.21 18.38 13.71
N CYS A 295 -13.45 19.43 14.49
CA CYS A 295 -14.63 20.30 14.45
C CYS A 295 -14.25 21.70 13.97
N LEU A 296 -15.04 22.24 13.06
CA LEU A 296 -14.93 23.61 12.55
C LEU A 296 -15.79 24.56 13.40
N TYR A 297 -15.21 25.72 13.70
CA TYR A 297 -15.91 26.83 14.37
C TYR A 297 -15.77 28.09 13.51
N LEU A 298 -16.87 28.80 13.31
CA LEU A 298 -16.97 29.98 12.44
C LEU A 298 -17.44 31.20 13.25
N ARG A 299 -17.03 32.41 12.80
CA ARG A 299 -17.64 33.66 13.20
C ARG A 299 -17.50 34.69 12.06
N THR A 300 -18.43 35.64 11.99
CA THR A 300 -18.46 36.67 10.94
C THR A 300 -17.66 37.92 11.27
N ASP A 301 -17.44 38.17 12.56
CA ASP A 301 -16.61 39.28 13.03
C ASP A 301 -15.96 38.95 14.39
N GLU A 302 -14.97 39.74 14.83
CA GLU A 302 -14.19 39.51 16.05
C GLU A 302 -15.00 39.57 17.34
N LYS A 303 -16.19 40.17 17.35
CA LYS A 303 -17.06 40.32 18.49
C LYS A 303 -18.14 39.24 18.54
N ALA A 304 -18.36 38.51 17.44
CA ALA A 304 -19.32 37.43 17.40
C ALA A 304 -18.82 36.21 18.17
N ASP A 305 -19.75 35.48 18.76
CA ASP A 305 -19.45 34.19 19.36
C ASP A 305 -19.07 33.15 18.31
N TRP A 306 -18.26 32.18 18.71
CA TRP A 306 -17.89 31.07 17.86
C TRP A 306 -19.04 30.07 17.72
N GLU A 307 -19.48 29.81 16.50
CA GLU A 307 -20.51 28.84 16.19
C GLU A 307 -19.85 27.57 15.64
N ARG A 308 -20.20 26.41 16.19
CA ARG A 308 -19.75 25.13 15.65
C ARG A 308 -20.51 24.82 14.37
N ALA A 309 -19.79 24.57 13.28
CA ALA A 309 -20.36 24.10 12.04
C ALA A 309 -20.74 22.61 12.11
N ASP A 310 -21.81 22.22 11.42
CA ASP A 310 -22.24 20.81 11.34
C ASP A 310 -21.27 19.94 10.54
N LYS A 311 -20.57 20.56 9.59
CA LYS A 311 -19.57 19.93 8.71
C LYS A 311 -18.30 20.78 8.70
N ARG A 312 -17.19 20.21 8.22
CA ARG A 312 -15.96 20.96 7.94
C ARG A 312 -16.06 21.67 6.59
N LEU A 313 -17.10 22.47 6.41
CA LEU A 313 -17.39 23.22 5.19
C LEU A 313 -17.62 24.71 5.50
N ILE A 314 -16.88 25.58 4.83
CA ILE A 314 -17.16 27.03 4.80
C ILE A 314 -17.81 27.34 3.47
N THR A 315 -19.00 27.96 3.50
CA THR A 315 -19.68 28.43 2.29
C THR A 315 -19.62 29.97 2.26
N MET A 316 -18.93 30.52 1.27
CA MET A 316 -18.84 31.95 1.04
C MET A 316 -19.78 32.35 -0.11
N VAL A 317 -20.74 33.22 0.18
CA VAL A 317 -21.84 33.56 -0.75
C VAL A 317 -21.63 34.96 -1.34
N ASP A 318 -21.65 35.06 -2.68
CA ASP A 318 -21.65 36.36 -3.38
C ASP A 318 -23.03 36.83 -3.74
N LYS A 319 -23.20 38.12 -3.68
CA LYS A 319 -24.36 38.80 -4.18
C LYS A 319 -24.07 39.38 -5.57
N ALA A 320 -24.99 39.14 -6.50
CA ALA A 320 -24.89 39.81 -7.80
C ALA A 320 -24.93 41.34 -7.63
N THR A 321 -24.06 42.05 -8.33
CA THR A 321 -24.15 43.50 -8.42
C THR A 321 -25.49 43.91 -9.01
N PRO A 322 -26.22 44.87 -8.42
CA PRO A 322 -27.46 45.35 -9.01
C PRO A 322 -27.24 45.80 -10.44
N HIS A 323 -27.93 45.20 -11.39
CA HIS A 323 -27.98 45.73 -12.73
C HIS A 323 -28.67 47.10 -12.64
N HIS A 324 -27.92 48.17 -12.87
CA HIS A 324 -28.54 49.45 -13.20
C HIS A 324 -29.17 49.22 -14.57
N GLU A 325 -30.49 49.07 -14.62
CA GLU A 325 -31.18 49.20 -15.88
C GLU A 325 -30.83 50.60 -16.41
N ASP A 326 -29.97 50.65 -17.41
CA ASP A 326 -29.75 51.86 -18.17
C ASP A 326 -31.12 52.35 -18.63
N THR A 327 -31.51 53.55 -18.18
CA THR A 327 -32.66 54.24 -18.64
C THR A 327 -32.66 54.12 -20.18
N PRO A 328 -33.71 53.60 -20.84
CA PRO A 328 -33.66 53.37 -22.25
C PRO A 328 -33.31 54.66 -22.95
N GLU A 329 -32.21 54.66 -23.71
CA GLU A 329 -31.80 55.75 -24.59
C GLU A 329 -33.00 56.15 -25.43
N PRO A 330 -33.33 57.47 -25.54
CA PRO A 330 -34.54 57.88 -26.29
C PRO A 330 -34.46 57.35 -27.72
N THR A 331 -35.44 56.58 -28.08
CA THR A 331 -35.60 55.93 -29.41
C THR A 331 -35.30 56.96 -30.50
N PRO A 332 -34.27 56.78 -31.36
CA PRO A 332 -34.03 57.68 -32.46
C PRO A 332 -35.24 57.69 -33.41
N ALA A 333 -35.62 58.89 -33.89
CA ALA A 333 -36.74 59.08 -34.78
C ALA A 333 -36.67 58.13 -36.01
N PRO A 334 -37.77 57.62 -36.52
CA PRO A 334 -37.76 56.63 -37.59
C PRO A 334 -37.11 57.19 -38.85
N THR A 335 -36.05 56.57 -39.29
CA THR A 335 -35.38 56.83 -40.58
C THR A 335 -36.38 56.46 -41.69
N PRO A 336 -36.54 57.34 -42.73
CA PRO A 336 -37.47 57.02 -43.85
C PRO A 336 -37.06 55.72 -44.55
N ALA A 337 -38.07 54.94 -44.93
CA ALA A 337 -37.92 53.62 -45.52
C ALA A 337 -37.03 53.65 -46.77
N PRO A 338 -36.09 52.73 -46.94
CA PRO A 338 -35.32 52.58 -48.15
C PRO A 338 -36.15 52.07 -49.31
N THR A 339 -35.97 52.66 -50.49
CA THR A 339 -36.53 52.24 -51.76
C THR A 339 -36.24 50.74 -52.01
N PRO A 340 -37.21 49.93 -52.51
CA PRO A 340 -36.98 48.51 -52.70
C PRO A 340 -35.89 48.22 -53.73
N ALA A 341 -34.93 47.42 -53.36
CA ALA A 341 -33.86 46.92 -54.22
C ALA A 341 -34.42 45.85 -55.20
N PRO A 342 -33.84 45.71 -56.40
CA PRO A 342 -34.30 44.74 -57.39
C PRO A 342 -34.07 43.30 -56.88
N THR A 343 -35.03 42.42 -57.16
CA THR A 343 -35.07 41.02 -56.81
C THR A 343 -33.85 40.27 -57.35
N PRO A 344 -33.05 39.57 -56.57
CA PRO A 344 -31.96 38.75 -57.07
C PRO A 344 -32.47 37.48 -57.74
N VAL A 345 -31.93 37.23 -58.92
CA VAL A 345 -32.13 35.99 -59.69
C VAL A 345 -31.58 34.82 -58.91
N GLN A 346 -32.37 33.82 -58.69
CA GLN A 346 -31.96 32.60 -58.01
C GLN A 346 -30.95 31.82 -58.86
N THR A 347 -29.76 31.63 -58.31
CA THR A 347 -28.76 30.66 -58.81
C THR A 347 -29.11 29.29 -58.22
N PRO A 348 -29.15 28.19 -59.02
CA PRO A 348 -29.47 26.89 -58.49
C PRO A 348 -28.41 26.37 -57.49
N ALA A 349 -28.90 25.75 -56.42
CA ALA A 349 -28.06 25.20 -55.37
C ALA A 349 -27.19 24.05 -55.90
N PRO A 350 -25.92 23.95 -55.40
CA PRO A 350 -25.08 22.81 -55.71
C PRO A 350 -25.60 21.54 -55.03
N THR A 351 -25.68 20.47 -55.84
CA THR A 351 -26.03 19.10 -55.41
C THR A 351 -25.07 18.58 -54.39
N SER A 352 -25.57 18.22 -53.21
CA SER A 352 -24.78 17.60 -52.15
C SER A 352 -24.29 16.20 -52.57
N THR A 353 -22.99 16.02 -52.62
CA THR A 353 -22.33 14.71 -52.73
C THR A 353 -22.44 14.02 -51.37
N PRO A 354 -22.90 12.75 -51.31
CA PRO A 354 -22.97 12.03 -50.04
C PRO A 354 -21.56 11.72 -49.52
N ALA A 355 -21.36 11.96 -48.20
CA ALA A 355 -20.15 11.60 -47.46
C ALA A 355 -19.94 10.07 -47.48
N PRO A 356 -18.69 9.60 -47.53
CA PRO A 356 -18.41 8.18 -47.46
C PRO A 356 -18.75 7.63 -46.09
N GLN A 357 -19.59 6.59 -46.07
CA GLN A 357 -19.82 5.76 -44.89
C GLN A 357 -18.57 4.96 -44.55
N LEU A 358 -18.02 5.20 -43.35
CA LEU A 358 -17.06 4.31 -42.73
C LEU A 358 -17.74 3.01 -42.33
N THR A 359 -17.51 1.96 -43.10
CA THR A 359 -17.82 0.60 -42.68
C THR A 359 -16.79 0.13 -41.65
N ILE A 360 -17.27 -0.10 -40.44
CA ILE A 360 -16.49 -0.79 -39.39
C ILE A 360 -16.51 -2.29 -39.73
N PRO A 361 -15.36 -2.98 -39.84
CA PRO A 361 -15.36 -4.43 -40.00
C PRO A 361 -15.85 -5.07 -38.69
N GLN A 362 -16.96 -5.81 -38.76
CA GLN A 362 -17.32 -6.76 -37.70
C GLN A 362 -16.40 -7.97 -37.83
N THR A 363 -15.44 -8.09 -36.94
CA THR A 363 -14.79 -9.38 -36.67
C THR A 363 -15.63 -10.09 -35.61
N GLY A 364 -16.43 -11.01 -36.07
CA GLY A 364 -17.11 -11.98 -35.22
C GLY A 364 -16.10 -13.08 -34.86
N ASP A 365 -15.55 -13.03 -33.71
CA ASP A 365 -14.91 -14.19 -33.07
C ASP A 365 -15.65 -14.47 -31.76
N THR A 366 -16.48 -15.49 -31.81
CA THR A 366 -17.05 -16.12 -30.61
C THR A 366 -15.94 -16.97 -29.98
N PHE A 367 -15.31 -16.42 -28.92
CA PHE A 367 -14.52 -17.25 -28.00
C PHE A 367 -15.46 -17.99 -27.05
N PRO A 368 -15.35 -19.32 -26.92
CA PRO A 368 -16.07 -20.03 -25.86
C PRO A 368 -15.43 -19.65 -24.52
N VAL A 369 -16.25 -19.09 -23.64
CA VAL A 369 -15.87 -18.83 -22.25
C VAL A 369 -15.70 -20.19 -21.57
N ALA A 370 -14.47 -20.71 -21.55
CA ALA A 370 -14.13 -21.80 -20.67
C ALA A 370 -14.08 -21.23 -19.24
N LEU A 371 -15.01 -21.66 -18.42
CA LEU A 371 -15.04 -21.35 -16.98
C LEU A 371 -13.81 -21.97 -16.33
N LEU A 372 -12.76 -21.17 -16.12
CA LEU A 372 -11.59 -21.57 -15.36
C LEU A 372 -11.93 -21.43 -13.88
N VAL A 373 -12.38 -22.51 -13.26
CA VAL A 373 -12.48 -22.61 -11.81
C VAL A 373 -11.04 -22.76 -11.29
N VAL A 374 -10.42 -21.66 -10.89
CA VAL A 374 -9.17 -21.69 -10.15
C VAL A 374 -9.51 -22.02 -8.71
N VAL A 375 -9.37 -23.29 -8.36
CA VAL A 375 -9.33 -23.72 -6.95
C VAL A 375 -7.97 -23.31 -6.42
N VAL A 376 -7.92 -22.21 -5.69
CA VAL A 376 -6.74 -21.81 -4.94
C VAL A 376 -6.63 -22.68 -3.71
N PHE A 377 -5.91 -23.79 -3.82
CA PHE A 377 -5.39 -24.48 -2.64
C PHE A 377 -4.26 -23.61 -2.08
N GLY A 378 -4.44 -23.16 -0.84
CA GLY A 378 -3.39 -22.48 -0.09
C GLY A 378 -2.17 -23.41 0.01
N SER A 379 -1.10 -23.03 -0.68
CA SER A 379 0.16 -23.75 -0.63
C SER A 379 0.79 -23.52 0.75
N ILE A 380 0.68 -24.52 1.63
CA ILE A 380 1.59 -24.64 2.75
C ILE A 380 2.90 -25.13 2.11
N ALA A 381 3.86 -24.21 1.94
CA ALA A 381 5.18 -24.60 1.47
C ALA A 381 5.89 -25.31 2.62
N ALA A 382 5.85 -26.63 2.60
CA ALA A 382 6.75 -27.45 3.39
C ALA A 382 8.02 -27.67 2.56
N ILE A 383 9.16 -27.24 3.06
CA ILE A 383 10.45 -27.44 2.43
C ILE A 383 11.01 -28.76 2.92
N GLY A 384 11.41 -29.62 1.97
CA GLY A 384 12.15 -30.85 2.16
C GLY A 384 11.74 -31.67 3.38
N VAL A 385 10.69 -32.46 3.27
CA VAL A 385 10.34 -33.39 4.34
C VAL A 385 11.25 -34.59 4.24
N LEU A 386 12.26 -34.63 5.10
CA LEU A 386 12.93 -35.83 5.51
C LEU A 386 12.35 -36.19 6.89
N THR A 387 11.42 -37.15 7.01
CA THR A 387 10.75 -37.44 8.28
C THR A 387 11.62 -38.37 9.13
N TYR A 388 12.05 -37.90 10.30
CA TYR A 388 12.68 -38.76 11.31
C TYR A 388 11.61 -39.34 12.23
N LYS A 389 11.34 -40.62 12.10
CA LYS A 389 10.47 -41.35 13.03
C LYS A 389 11.27 -41.70 14.31
N ARG A 390 11.25 -40.78 15.29
CA ARG A 390 11.76 -41.06 16.63
C ARG A 390 10.91 -42.20 17.22
N ARG A 391 11.45 -43.40 17.38
CA ARG A 391 10.88 -44.39 18.29
C ARG A 391 10.94 -43.76 19.69
N LYS A 392 9.77 -43.46 20.23
CA LYS A 392 9.62 -43.14 21.65
C LYS A 392 10.08 -44.37 22.42
N SER A 393 11.25 -44.31 23.03
CA SER A 393 11.65 -45.24 24.07
C SER A 393 10.71 -44.92 25.23
N GLU A 394 9.81 -45.84 25.51
CA GLU A 394 9.12 -45.86 26.80
C GLU A 394 10.19 -46.15 27.85
N ALA A 395 10.54 -45.12 28.60
CA ALA A 395 11.24 -45.30 29.84
C ALA A 395 10.20 -45.75 30.85
N ASP A 396 10.27 -47.03 31.19
CA ASP A 396 9.61 -47.58 32.36
C ASP A 396 10.09 -46.83 33.57
N THR A 397 9.21 -46.07 34.19
CA THR A 397 9.34 -45.60 35.55
C THR A 397 8.96 -46.77 36.44
N GLU A 398 9.93 -47.53 36.92
CA GLU A 398 9.75 -48.32 38.13
C GLU A 398 9.80 -47.36 39.32
N GLU A 399 8.68 -47.18 39.94
CA GLU A 399 8.56 -46.79 41.35
C GLU A 399 9.12 -47.91 42.19
N ASP A 400 10.17 -47.66 42.95
CA ASP A 400 10.52 -48.42 44.11
C ASP A 400 10.13 -47.65 45.37
N ASP A 401 9.05 -48.13 45.97
CA ASP A 401 8.73 -48.02 47.38
C ASP A 401 9.80 -48.72 48.24
N GLN A 402 10.48 -47.96 49.07
CA GLN A 402 10.73 -48.30 50.49
C GLN A 402 11.32 -47.10 51.26
#